data_8d5b8b032719d829a868c529db8aa1f3
#
_entry.id   8d5b8b032719d829a868c529db8aa1f3
#
_cell.length_a   1.000
_cell.length_b   1.000
_cell.length_c   1.000
_cell.angle_alpha   90.00
_cell.angle_beta   90.00
_cell.angle_gamma   90.00
#
_symmetry.space_group_name_H-M   'P 1'
#
loop_
_entity.id
_entity.type
_entity.pdbx_description
1 polymer ?
#
loop_
_entity_poly.entity_id
_entity_poly.type
_entity_poly.pdbx_seq_one_letter_code
_entity_poly.pdbx_strand_id
1 'polypeptide(L)'
;MTSLSWITLLAFALSVAFCLGFRGLAREWHLIDIPDARKRHDGNVPLCGGIAILLSFSATAFLAVGVSGHANAVTLLPGLVLILVTGVLDDRFNLPVAPRLAIQLLAALLIIAITGIRQTYLGLVPDGVGTAAMPAQAMAIQFLTGPLFLIIALAFIVGLVNAVNMSDGVDGLAGSSSAAAFFWLAVIGFGTGEHRLGLQALALTAACLGFLVFNMRHHWRAKASLFLGDGGSTLLGAGLAGFILILASGTTAIAFPILIWIVIVPVIDTLSLIVRRMSARRSPFSPVRQHLHHL
;
A
#
# COMPACT_ATOMS: atom_id res chain seq x y z
N MET A 1 -18.45 -14.25 14.44
CA MET A 1 -18.31 -12.80 14.70
C MET A 1 -17.23 -12.48 15.75
N THR A 2 -16.95 -13.36 16.70
CA THR A 2 -15.94 -13.11 17.78
C THR A 2 -14.49 -13.04 17.31
N SER A 3 -14.08 -13.78 16.27
CA SER A 3 -12.70 -13.76 15.76
C SER A 3 -12.33 -12.48 15.01
N LEU A 4 -13.28 -11.84 14.31
CA LEU A 4 -13.08 -10.63 13.55
C LEU A 4 -12.71 -9.43 14.44
N SER A 5 -13.47 -9.23 15.52
CA SER A 5 -13.25 -8.10 16.42
C SER A 5 -11.93 -8.21 17.19
N TRP A 6 -11.53 -9.40 17.61
CA TRP A 6 -10.28 -9.59 18.35
C TRP A 6 -9.04 -9.34 17.50
N ILE A 7 -9.02 -9.84 16.23
CA ILE A 7 -7.89 -9.61 15.32
C ILE A 7 -7.72 -8.12 15.04
N THR A 8 -8.83 -7.41 14.82
CA THR A 8 -8.80 -5.97 14.54
C THR A 8 -8.32 -5.16 15.75
N LEU A 9 -8.86 -5.45 16.95
CA LEU A 9 -8.43 -4.78 18.17
C LEU A 9 -6.98 -5.08 18.51
N LEU A 10 -6.54 -6.32 18.30
CA LEU A 10 -5.15 -6.73 18.52
C LEU A 10 -4.20 -6.01 17.55
N ALA A 11 -4.54 -5.93 16.25
CA ALA A 11 -3.73 -5.21 15.27
C ALA A 11 -3.58 -3.73 15.65
N PHE A 12 -4.66 -3.08 16.05
CA PHE A 12 -4.63 -1.71 16.53
C PHE A 12 -3.74 -1.55 17.78
N ALA A 13 -3.97 -2.37 18.80
CA ALA A 13 -3.23 -2.32 20.07
C ALA A 13 -1.73 -2.59 19.88
N LEU A 14 -1.38 -3.59 19.05
CA LEU A 14 0.02 -3.88 18.72
C LEU A 14 0.66 -2.73 17.95
N SER A 15 -0.04 -2.11 17.01
CA SER A 15 0.48 -0.95 16.27
C SER A 15 0.77 0.21 17.21
N VAL A 16 -0.15 0.52 18.13
CA VAL A 16 0.07 1.54 19.17
C VAL A 16 1.27 1.18 20.05
N ALA A 17 1.37 -0.07 20.52
CA ALA A 17 2.46 -0.53 21.36
C ALA A 17 3.81 -0.47 20.66
N PHE A 18 3.90 -0.91 19.40
CA PHE A 18 5.12 -0.82 18.60
C PHE A 18 5.51 0.62 18.28
N CYS A 19 4.55 1.50 17.96
CA CYS A 19 4.82 2.92 17.79
C CYS A 19 5.45 3.54 19.05
N LEU A 20 4.93 3.20 20.24
CA LEU A 20 5.49 3.67 21.51
C LEU A 20 6.89 3.11 21.76
N GLY A 21 7.09 1.80 21.58
CA GLY A 21 8.36 1.14 21.80
C GLY A 21 9.46 1.60 20.86
N PHE A 22 9.17 1.70 19.57
CA PHE A 22 10.17 2.07 18.57
C PHE A 22 10.55 3.56 18.55
N ARG A 23 9.77 4.45 19.16
CA ARG A 23 10.13 5.87 19.27
C ARG A 23 11.49 6.10 19.94
N GLY A 24 11.82 5.31 20.96
CA GLY A 24 13.13 5.34 21.62
C GLY A 24 14.22 4.78 20.73
N LEU A 25 14.01 3.57 20.22
CA LEU A 25 14.96 2.82 19.39
C LEU A 25 15.27 3.52 18.05
N ALA A 26 14.31 4.23 17.46
CA ALA A 26 14.52 4.96 16.22
C ALA A 26 15.64 6.03 16.35
N ARG A 27 15.78 6.60 17.53
CA ARG A 27 16.89 7.55 17.81
C ARG A 27 18.24 6.86 17.80
N GLU A 28 18.33 5.70 18.41
CA GLU A 28 19.56 4.89 18.45
C GLU A 28 19.94 4.36 17.07
N TRP A 29 18.92 4.03 16.25
CA TRP A 29 19.11 3.54 14.88
C TRP A 29 19.33 4.65 13.86
N HIS A 30 19.32 5.93 14.28
CA HIS A 30 19.43 7.08 13.39
C HIS A 30 18.29 7.14 12.33
N LEU A 31 17.13 6.61 12.67
CA LEU A 31 15.90 6.69 11.87
C LEU A 31 15.05 7.88 12.33
N ILE A 32 15.57 9.06 12.05
CA ILE A 32 15.00 10.33 12.50
C ILE A 32 14.95 11.28 11.32
N ASP A 33 13.79 11.88 11.09
CA ASP A 33 13.67 13.00 10.17
C ASP A 33 14.17 14.29 10.85
N ILE A 34 15.21 14.88 10.30
CA ILE A 34 15.83 16.13 10.78
C ILE A 34 15.35 17.24 9.85
N PRO A 35 14.80 18.36 10.39
CA PRO A 35 14.40 19.50 9.59
C PRO A 35 15.56 20.06 8.80
N ASP A 36 15.36 20.32 7.53
CA ASP A 36 16.29 21.02 6.66
C ASP A 36 15.58 22.20 5.96
N ALA A 37 16.31 22.94 5.11
CA ALA A 37 15.74 24.06 4.37
C ALA A 37 14.52 23.67 3.49
N ARG A 38 14.39 22.39 3.18
CA ARG A 38 13.30 21.81 2.37
C ARG A 38 12.16 21.28 3.23
N LYS A 39 12.47 20.68 4.41
CA LYS A 39 11.51 20.06 5.33
C LYS A 39 11.18 21.03 6.46
N ARG A 40 9.96 21.59 6.44
CA ARG A 40 9.50 22.58 7.43
C ARG A 40 8.68 21.91 8.54
N HIS A 41 9.34 21.16 9.41
CA HIS A 41 8.74 20.70 10.66
C HIS A 41 9.66 21.07 11.84
N ASP A 42 9.13 21.19 13.03
CA ASP A 42 9.91 21.48 14.23
C ASP A 42 10.28 20.19 14.95
N GLY A 43 11.56 20.03 15.25
CA GLY A 43 12.09 18.94 16.02
C GLY A 43 12.37 17.66 15.23
N ASN A 44 13.07 16.74 15.87
CA ASN A 44 13.47 15.45 15.29
C ASN A 44 12.31 14.45 15.45
N VAL A 45 11.77 13.94 14.34
CA VAL A 45 10.63 13.02 14.34
C VAL A 45 11.08 11.61 13.94
N PRO A 46 10.77 10.57 14.75
CA PRO A 46 11.11 9.18 14.43
C PRO A 46 10.41 8.66 13.19
N LEU A 47 11.17 7.93 12.33
CA LEU A 47 10.71 7.28 11.09
C LEU A 47 10.52 5.78 11.33
N CYS A 48 9.53 5.39 12.14
CA CYS A 48 9.32 3.99 12.50
C CYS A 48 7.87 3.51 12.34
N GLY A 49 7.01 4.32 11.73
CA GLY A 49 5.61 3.98 11.52
C GLY A 49 5.43 2.74 10.64
N GLY A 50 6.20 2.62 9.56
CA GLY A 50 6.15 1.45 8.69
C GLY A 50 6.55 0.15 9.40
N ILE A 51 7.58 0.21 10.25
CA ILE A 51 8.02 -0.94 11.07
C ILE A 51 6.90 -1.38 12.01
N ALA A 52 6.26 -0.44 12.71
CA ALA A 52 5.16 -0.72 13.63
C ALA A 52 3.96 -1.34 12.91
N ILE A 53 3.58 -0.82 11.76
CA ILE A 53 2.47 -1.34 10.95
C ILE A 53 2.76 -2.77 10.48
N LEU A 54 3.95 -3.03 9.88
CA LEU A 54 4.28 -4.36 9.38
C LEU A 54 4.37 -5.40 10.50
N LEU A 55 4.98 -5.08 11.63
CA LEU A 55 5.07 -6.00 12.76
C LEU A 55 3.71 -6.31 13.36
N SER A 56 2.85 -5.30 13.50
CA SER A 56 1.47 -5.48 13.96
C SER A 56 0.68 -6.38 13.01
N PHE A 57 0.75 -6.12 11.71
CA PHE A 57 0.12 -6.94 10.68
C PHE A 57 0.67 -8.38 10.70
N SER A 58 2.00 -8.54 10.74
CA SER A 58 2.64 -9.86 10.75
C SER A 58 2.21 -10.68 11.98
N ALA A 59 2.25 -10.10 13.16
CA ALA A 59 1.85 -10.79 14.40
C ALA A 59 0.39 -11.24 14.32
N THR A 60 -0.52 -10.39 13.86
CA THR A 60 -1.94 -10.74 13.70
C THR A 60 -2.17 -11.77 12.60
N ALA A 61 -1.44 -11.70 11.48
CA ALA A 61 -1.51 -12.67 10.40
C ALA A 61 -1.04 -14.06 10.85
N PHE A 62 0.07 -14.14 11.58
CA PHE A 62 0.58 -15.42 12.13
C PHE A 62 -0.37 -16.02 13.17
N LEU A 63 -0.96 -15.21 14.04
CA LEU A 63 -1.97 -15.69 14.99
C LEU A 63 -3.21 -16.23 14.28
N ALA A 64 -3.65 -15.55 13.21
CA ALA A 64 -4.77 -16.02 12.37
C ALA A 64 -4.45 -17.34 11.66
N VAL A 65 -3.21 -17.57 11.22
CA VAL A 65 -2.75 -18.87 10.67
C VAL A 65 -2.81 -19.95 11.74
N GLY A 66 -2.32 -19.69 12.96
CA GLY A 66 -2.36 -20.64 14.08
C GLY A 66 -3.78 -21.10 14.42
N VAL A 67 -4.77 -20.21 14.28
CA VAL A 67 -6.18 -20.52 14.54
C VAL A 67 -6.87 -21.23 13.36
N SER A 68 -6.49 -20.91 12.12
CA SER A 68 -7.18 -21.40 10.91
C SER A 68 -6.43 -22.51 10.14
N GLY A 69 -5.17 -22.76 10.46
CA GLY A 69 -4.34 -23.78 9.80
C GLY A 69 -3.93 -23.48 8.34
N HIS A 70 -4.13 -22.25 7.86
CA HIS A 70 -3.94 -21.95 6.45
C HIS A 70 -2.80 -20.92 6.20
N ALA A 71 -1.74 -21.37 5.57
CA ALA A 71 -0.52 -20.58 5.29
C ALA A 71 -0.72 -19.40 4.32
N ASN A 72 -1.81 -19.33 3.57
CA ASN A 72 -2.05 -18.25 2.59
C ASN A 72 -2.20 -16.85 3.20
N ALA A 73 -2.32 -16.76 4.52
CA ALA A 73 -2.39 -15.48 5.23
C ALA A 73 -1.09 -14.66 5.19
N VAL A 74 0.03 -15.28 4.83
CA VAL A 74 1.37 -14.67 4.91
C VAL A 74 2.06 -14.52 3.55
N THR A 75 1.36 -14.80 2.45
CA THR A 75 1.96 -14.80 1.10
C THR A 75 2.49 -13.45 0.65
N LEU A 76 1.90 -12.35 1.12
CA LEU A 76 2.39 -11.00 0.81
C LEU A 76 3.61 -10.60 1.66
N LEU A 77 3.80 -11.19 2.85
CA LEU A 77 4.82 -10.74 3.80
C LEU A 77 6.24 -10.69 3.25
N PRO A 78 6.76 -11.69 2.50
CA PRO A 78 8.13 -11.62 2.01
C PRO A 78 8.39 -10.40 1.12
N GLY A 79 7.48 -10.07 0.21
CA GLY A 79 7.57 -8.88 -0.61
C GLY A 79 7.44 -7.59 0.20
N LEU A 80 6.51 -7.55 1.16
CA LEU A 80 6.32 -6.40 2.04
C LEU A 80 7.53 -6.15 2.93
N VAL A 81 8.15 -7.20 3.47
CA VAL A 81 9.40 -7.09 4.26
C VAL A 81 10.52 -6.52 3.40
N LEU A 82 10.68 -7.01 2.16
CA LEU A 82 11.74 -6.52 1.26
C LEU A 82 11.53 -5.03 0.94
N ILE A 83 10.31 -4.60 0.67
CA ILE A 83 9.96 -3.19 0.46
C ILE A 83 10.24 -2.35 1.70
N LEU A 84 9.78 -2.79 2.89
CA LEU A 84 10.01 -2.07 4.13
C LEU A 84 11.51 -1.89 4.41
N VAL A 85 12.28 -2.98 4.33
CA VAL A 85 13.73 -2.94 4.57
C VAL A 85 14.41 -1.97 3.61
N THR A 86 14.04 -1.99 2.34
CA THR A 86 14.59 -1.05 1.34
C THR A 86 14.27 0.39 1.70
N GLY A 87 13.02 0.69 2.07
CA GLY A 87 12.63 2.05 2.45
C GLY A 87 13.27 2.51 3.76
N VAL A 88 13.44 1.64 4.74
CA VAL A 88 14.18 1.95 5.99
C VAL A 88 15.66 2.23 5.71
N LEU A 89 16.26 1.48 4.77
CA LEU A 89 17.63 1.77 4.32
C LEU A 89 17.72 3.10 3.55
N ASP A 90 16.67 3.43 2.78
CA ASP A 90 16.56 4.73 2.11
C ASP A 90 16.44 5.88 3.11
N ASP A 91 15.58 5.75 4.11
CA ASP A 91 15.42 6.71 5.21
C ASP A 91 16.75 7.01 5.93
N ARG A 92 17.62 5.99 6.06
CA ARG A 92 18.88 6.10 6.76
C ARG A 92 20.05 6.56 5.90
N PHE A 93 20.13 6.07 4.64
CA PHE A 93 21.33 6.19 3.80
C PHE A 93 21.10 7.01 2.53
N ASN A 94 19.86 7.47 2.26
CA ASN A 94 19.48 8.19 1.04
C ASN A 94 19.93 7.42 -0.23
N LEU A 95 19.36 6.26 -0.45
CA LEU A 95 19.74 5.36 -1.54
C LEU A 95 19.55 6.02 -2.92
N PRO A 96 20.41 5.76 -3.88
CA PRO A 96 20.19 6.17 -5.27
C PRO A 96 18.88 5.57 -5.82
N VAL A 97 18.27 6.27 -6.78
CA VAL A 97 16.97 5.87 -7.36
C VAL A 97 17.04 4.48 -8.02
N ALA A 98 18.11 4.18 -8.77
CA ALA A 98 18.23 2.96 -9.55
C ALA A 98 18.22 1.67 -8.69
N PRO A 99 19.06 1.49 -7.64
CA PRO A 99 18.98 0.31 -6.78
C PRO A 99 17.64 0.22 -6.03
N ARG A 100 17.06 1.34 -5.62
CA ARG A 100 15.75 1.37 -4.97
C ARG A 100 14.66 0.81 -5.89
N LEU A 101 14.59 1.27 -7.14
CA LEU A 101 13.64 0.76 -8.14
C LEU A 101 13.90 -0.72 -8.49
N ALA A 102 15.17 -1.14 -8.57
CA ALA A 102 15.51 -2.53 -8.84
C ALA A 102 15.00 -3.47 -7.71
N ILE A 103 15.15 -3.07 -6.45
CA ILE A 103 14.66 -3.87 -5.33
C ILE A 103 13.13 -3.83 -5.25
N GLN A 104 12.48 -2.69 -5.55
CA GLN A 104 11.02 -2.63 -5.66
C GLN A 104 10.50 -3.57 -6.75
N LEU A 105 11.17 -3.65 -7.89
CA LEU A 105 10.82 -4.58 -8.97
C LEU A 105 11.00 -6.04 -8.54
N LEU A 106 12.09 -6.36 -7.83
CA LEU A 106 12.30 -7.69 -7.25
C LEU A 106 11.21 -8.06 -6.24
N ALA A 107 10.83 -7.13 -5.37
CA ALA A 107 9.76 -7.32 -4.41
C ALA A 107 8.40 -7.54 -5.10
N ALA A 108 8.12 -6.80 -6.18
CA ALA A 108 6.92 -6.99 -6.99
C ALA A 108 6.88 -8.37 -7.66
N LEU A 109 8.00 -8.83 -8.22
CA LEU A 109 8.15 -10.18 -8.75
C LEU A 109 7.93 -11.25 -7.66
N LEU A 110 8.48 -11.03 -6.46
CA LEU A 110 8.31 -11.92 -5.32
C LEU A 110 6.84 -12.01 -4.88
N ILE A 111 6.14 -10.87 -4.80
CA ILE A 111 4.70 -10.82 -4.50
C ILE A 111 3.93 -11.65 -5.53
N ILE A 112 4.13 -11.43 -6.84
CA ILE A 112 3.43 -12.14 -7.91
C ILE A 112 3.74 -13.65 -7.85
N ALA A 113 4.99 -14.02 -7.65
CA ALA A 113 5.43 -15.42 -7.63
C ALA A 113 4.84 -16.19 -6.43
N ILE A 114 4.89 -15.61 -5.23
CA ILE A 114 4.42 -16.29 -4.00
C ILE A 114 2.90 -16.33 -3.92
N THR A 115 2.21 -15.25 -4.35
CA THR A 115 0.74 -15.23 -4.39
C THR A 115 0.18 -16.12 -5.51
N GLY A 116 0.99 -16.47 -6.50
CA GLY A 116 0.57 -17.28 -7.64
C GLY A 116 -0.36 -16.56 -8.61
N ILE A 117 -0.42 -15.22 -8.56
CA ILE A 117 -1.24 -14.43 -9.48
C ILE A 117 -0.67 -14.55 -10.90
N ARG A 118 -1.49 -14.99 -11.85
CA ARG A 118 -1.08 -15.17 -13.26
C ARG A 118 -1.92 -14.41 -14.26
N GLN A 119 -2.99 -13.76 -13.77
CA GLN A 119 -3.97 -13.06 -14.59
C GLN A 119 -4.65 -11.96 -13.78
N THR A 120 -5.29 -11.04 -14.47
CA THR A 120 -6.20 -10.07 -13.87
C THR A 120 -7.46 -9.93 -14.70
N TYR A 121 -8.60 -9.82 -14.03
CA TYR A 121 -9.91 -9.66 -14.66
C TYR A 121 -10.11 -8.19 -15.06
N LEU A 122 -10.37 -7.95 -16.34
CA LEU A 122 -10.59 -6.60 -16.89
C LEU A 122 -12.07 -6.20 -16.95
N GLY A 123 -12.97 -7.14 -16.81
CA GLY A 123 -14.41 -6.93 -16.91
C GLY A 123 -15.05 -7.71 -18.06
N LEU A 124 -16.34 -7.50 -18.22
CA LEU A 124 -17.11 -8.00 -19.35
C LEU A 124 -17.02 -6.95 -20.47
N VAL A 125 -16.51 -7.34 -21.61
CA VAL A 125 -16.51 -6.49 -22.80
C VAL A 125 -17.49 -7.09 -23.80
N PRO A 126 -18.39 -6.28 -24.40
CA PRO A 126 -19.24 -6.75 -25.49
C PRO A 126 -18.36 -7.21 -26.66
N ASP A 127 -18.53 -8.43 -27.15
CA ASP A 127 -17.89 -8.89 -28.36
C ASP A 127 -18.45 -8.10 -29.57
N GLY A 128 -17.65 -7.13 -30.04
CA GLY A 128 -17.93 -6.41 -31.26
C GLY A 128 -18.70 -5.11 -31.10
N VAL A 129 -18.09 -4.05 -31.53
CA VAL A 129 -18.72 -2.78 -31.81
C VAL A 129 -19.70 -2.99 -32.99
N GLY A 130 -20.97 -3.06 -32.69
CA GLY A 130 -22.03 -2.88 -33.66
C GLY A 130 -22.74 -4.13 -34.14
N THR A 131 -23.76 -4.56 -33.40
CA THR A 131 -25.09 -4.89 -33.95
C THR A 131 -26.09 -5.08 -32.80
N ALA A 132 -27.24 -4.47 -32.93
CA ALA A 132 -28.28 -4.31 -31.90
C ALA A 132 -29.10 -5.59 -31.55
N ALA A 133 -28.50 -6.77 -31.65
CA ALA A 133 -29.19 -8.02 -31.28
C ALA A 133 -28.15 -9.12 -31.00
N MET A 134 -27.47 -9.05 -29.87
CA MET A 134 -26.65 -10.20 -29.46
C MET A 134 -27.22 -10.85 -28.21
N PRO A 135 -27.33 -12.20 -28.21
CA PRO A 135 -27.76 -12.96 -27.03
C PRO A 135 -26.73 -12.75 -25.90
N ALA A 136 -27.18 -12.85 -24.65
CA ALA A 136 -26.37 -12.67 -23.43
C ALA A 136 -25.09 -13.55 -23.36
N GLN A 137 -24.88 -14.43 -24.30
CA GLN A 137 -23.71 -15.33 -24.47
C GLN A 137 -22.51 -14.68 -25.18
N ALA A 138 -22.64 -13.46 -25.72
CA ALA A 138 -21.57 -12.77 -26.43
C ALA A 138 -20.74 -11.81 -25.56
N MET A 139 -20.86 -11.88 -24.24
CA MET A 139 -19.98 -11.15 -23.34
C MET A 139 -18.78 -12.01 -22.99
N ALA A 140 -17.65 -11.75 -23.64
CA ALA A 140 -16.40 -12.42 -23.30
C ALA A 140 -15.85 -11.91 -21.96
N ILE A 141 -15.61 -12.83 -21.05
CA ILE A 141 -14.85 -12.55 -19.82
C ILE A 141 -13.40 -12.29 -20.24
N GLN A 142 -12.93 -11.06 -20.10
CA GLN A 142 -11.57 -10.72 -20.48
C GLN A 142 -10.64 -10.80 -19.29
N PHE A 143 -9.69 -11.75 -19.36
CA PHE A 143 -8.56 -11.80 -18.47
C PHE A 143 -7.31 -11.35 -19.22
N LEU A 144 -6.55 -10.46 -18.59
CA LEU A 144 -5.21 -10.16 -19.03
C LEU A 144 -4.26 -11.21 -18.48
N THR A 145 -3.57 -11.93 -19.35
CA THR A 145 -2.68 -13.04 -19.00
C THR A 145 -1.30 -12.89 -19.65
N GLY A 146 -0.38 -13.80 -19.33
CA GLY A 146 0.93 -13.92 -19.99
C GLY A 146 1.87 -12.72 -19.74
N PRO A 147 2.79 -12.45 -20.70
CA PRO A 147 3.81 -11.41 -20.50
C PRO A 147 3.22 -10.01 -20.31
N LEU A 148 2.11 -9.68 -20.97
CA LEU A 148 1.47 -8.37 -20.85
C LEU A 148 0.88 -8.17 -19.45
N PHE A 149 0.26 -9.22 -18.87
CA PHE A 149 -0.16 -9.19 -17.48
C PHE A 149 1.03 -8.90 -16.56
N LEU A 150 2.15 -9.60 -16.73
CA LEU A 150 3.32 -9.44 -15.88
C LEU A 150 3.85 -7.98 -15.94
N ILE A 151 3.97 -7.42 -17.13
CA ILE A 151 4.43 -6.05 -17.32
C ILE A 151 3.50 -5.06 -16.61
N ILE A 152 2.18 -5.20 -16.79
CA ILE A 152 1.20 -4.30 -16.18
C ILE A 152 1.15 -4.47 -14.66
N ALA A 153 1.21 -5.70 -14.16
CA ALA A 153 1.23 -5.97 -12.72
C ALA A 153 2.48 -5.39 -12.04
N LEU A 154 3.66 -5.55 -12.65
CA LEU A 154 4.90 -4.97 -12.16
C LEU A 154 4.85 -3.43 -12.16
N ALA A 155 4.40 -2.84 -13.27
CA ALA A 155 4.23 -1.40 -13.39
C ALA A 155 3.23 -0.86 -12.37
N PHE A 156 2.13 -1.58 -12.12
CA PHE A 156 1.13 -1.20 -11.13
C PHE A 156 1.68 -1.27 -9.70
N ILE A 157 2.36 -2.37 -9.32
CA ILE A 157 2.93 -2.48 -7.97
C ILE A 157 3.98 -1.39 -7.74
N VAL A 158 4.99 -1.27 -8.62
CA VAL A 158 6.05 -0.28 -8.47
C VAL A 158 5.50 1.15 -8.58
N GLY A 159 4.54 1.37 -9.47
CA GLY A 159 3.85 2.65 -9.62
C GLY A 159 3.12 3.06 -8.36
N LEU A 160 2.33 2.15 -7.75
CA LEU A 160 1.57 2.45 -6.54
C LEU A 160 2.47 2.60 -5.30
N VAL A 161 3.54 1.80 -5.20
CA VAL A 161 4.59 1.96 -4.18
C VAL A 161 5.12 3.40 -4.18
N ASN A 162 5.50 3.91 -5.34
CA ASN A 162 6.05 5.26 -5.44
C ASN A 162 4.95 6.34 -5.34
N ALA A 163 3.72 6.06 -5.80
CA ALA A 163 2.61 7.00 -5.69
C ALA A 163 2.22 7.27 -4.24
N VAL A 164 2.13 6.23 -3.40
CA VAL A 164 1.84 6.39 -1.97
C VAL A 164 3.01 7.07 -1.25
N ASN A 165 4.25 6.73 -1.60
CA ASN A 165 5.44 7.40 -1.05
C ASN A 165 5.46 8.91 -1.39
N MET A 166 5.13 9.27 -2.63
CA MET A 166 5.03 10.68 -3.03
C MET A 166 3.88 11.43 -2.37
N SER A 167 2.82 10.73 -1.95
CA SER A 167 1.67 11.31 -1.24
C SER A 167 1.95 11.54 0.26
N ASP A 168 3.02 10.98 0.80
CA ASP A 168 3.40 11.11 2.23
C ASP A 168 4.12 12.43 2.53
N GLY A 169 3.50 13.53 2.10
CA GLY A 169 4.02 14.88 2.29
C GLY A 169 3.32 15.69 3.39
N VAL A 170 2.23 15.19 3.95
CA VAL A 170 1.41 15.86 4.96
C VAL A 170 1.03 14.89 6.07
N ASP A 171 1.14 15.35 7.34
CA ASP A 171 0.77 14.55 8.51
C ASP A 171 -0.64 13.96 8.37
N GLY A 172 -0.76 12.65 8.53
CA GLY A 172 -2.00 11.90 8.46
C GLY A 172 -2.45 11.52 7.05
N LEU A 173 -1.96 12.12 5.97
CA LEU A 173 -2.51 11.93 4.62
C LEU A 173 -2.31 10.50 4.11
N ALA A 174 -1.07 10.04 3.99
CA ALA A 174 -0.79 8.70 3.45
C ALA A 174 -1.33 7.60 4.36
N GLY A 175 -1.22 7.77 5.68
CA GLY A 175 -1.77 6.82 6.65
C GLY A 175 -3.29 6.70 6.60
N SER A 176 -4.03 7.81 6.56
CA SER A 176 -5.50 7.81 6.54
C SER A 176 -6.07 7.35 5.20
N SER A 177 -5.49 7.79 4.08
CA SER A 177 -5.91 7.32 2.75
C SER A 177 -5.67 5.84 2.56
N SER A 178 -4.54 5.31 3.03
CA SER A 178 -4.25 3.87 3.00
C SER A 178 -5.17 3.08 3.94
N ALA A 179 -5.45 3.59 5.14
CA ALA A 179 -6.40 2.96 6.06
C ALA A 179 -7.81 2.87 5.43
N ALA A 180 -8.28 3.93 4.81
CA ALA A 180 -9.56 3.94 4.10
C ALA A 180 -9.56 2.96 2.92
N ALA A 181 -8.48 2.91 2.13
CA ALA A 181 -8.33 1.98 1.02
C ALA A 181 -8.34 0.52 1.50
N PHE A 182 -7.57 0.16 2.53
CA PHE A 182 -7.60 -1.19 3.12
C PHE A 182 -8.96 -1.54 3.71
N PHE A 183 -9.66 -0.58 4.33
CA PHE A 183 -11.03 -0.81 4.81
C PHE A 183 -11.98 -1.21 3.68
N TRP A 184 -11.97 -0.49 2.56
CA TRP A 184 -12.80 -0.85 1.41
C TRP A 184 -12.39 -2.18 0.77
N LEU A 185 -11.10 -2.50 0.72
CA LEU A 185 -10.62 -3.81 0.28
C LEU A 185 -11.09 -4.93 1.23
N ALA A 186 -11.18 -4.65 2.53
CA ALA A 186 -11.77 -5.59 3.49
C ALA A 186 -13.26 -5.81 3.23
N VAL A 187 -14.03 -4.74 3.03
CA VAL A 187 -15.47 -4.82 2.70
C VAL A 187 -15.69 -5.65 1.43
N ILE A 188 -14.90 -5.40 0.40
CA ILE A 188 -14.95 -6.16 -0.86
C ILE A 188 -14.58 -7.63 -0.62
N GLY A 189 -13.49 -7.91 0.10
CA GLY A 189 -13.06 -9.27 0.41
C GLY A 189 -14.16 -10.06 1.14
N PHE A 190 -14.83 -9.45 2.12
CA PHE A 190 -15.97 -10.09 2.79
C PHE A 190 -17.18 -10.27 1.85
N GLY A 191 -17.46 -9.28 1.02
CA GLY A 191 -18.57 -9.32 0.08
C GLY A 191 -18.40 -10.36 -1.03
N THR A 192 -17.17 -10.66 -1.42
CA THR A 192 -16.84 -11.68 -2.44
C THR A 192 -16.59 -13.07 -1.85
N GLY A 193 -16.71 -13.26 -0.54
CA GLY A 193 -16.42 -14.53 0.12
C GLY A 193 -14.94 -14.79 0.40
N GLU A 194 -14.06 -13.87 0.02
CA GLU A 194 -12.62 -13.92 0.31
C GLU A 194 -12.35 -13.47 1.76
N HIS A 195 -12.99 -14.12 2.71
CA HIS A 195 -13.02 -13.72 4.13
C HIS A 195 -11.62 -13.53 4.75
N ARG A 196 -10.63 -14.31 4.31
CA ARG A 196 -9.25 -14.21 4.81
C ARG A 196 -8.58 -12.93 4.34
N LEU A 197 -8.73 -12.63 3.06
CA LEU A 197 -8.20 -11.39 2.49
C LEU A 197 -8.88 -10.19 3.15
N GLY A 198 -10.20 -10.27 3.39
CA GLY A 198 -10.96 -9.28 4.15
C GLY A 198 -10.40 -9.06 5.56
N LEU A 199 -10.09 -10.15 6.29
CA LEU A 199 -9.48 -10.07 7.63
C LEU A 199 -8.10 -9.42 7.62
N GLN A 200 -7.25 -9.77 6.65
CA GLN A 200 -5.92 -9.19 6.50
C GLN A 200 -5.98 -7.70 6.16
N ALA A 201 -6.85 -7.30 5.23
CA ALA A 201 -7.05 -5.91 4.90
C ALA A 201 -7.58 -5.12 6.11
N LEU A 202 -8.48 -5.70 6.90
CA LEU A 202 -8.98 -5.09 8.13
C LEU A 202 -7.91 -4.98 9.21
N ALA A 203 -7.01 -5.97 9.32
CA ALA A 203 -5.86 -5.90 10.22
C ALA A 203 -4.88 -4.77 9.81
N LEU A 204 -4.63 -4.58 8.51
CA LEU A 204 -3.84 -3.44 8.02
C LEU A 204 -4.54 -2.11 8.27
N THR A 205 -5.86 -2.04 8.07
CA THR A 205 -6.67 -0.86 8.44
C THR A 205 -6.45 -0.51 9.90
N ALA A 206 -6.60 -1.48 10.80
CA ALA A 206 -6.44 -1.29 12.23
C ALA A 206 -5.01 -0.90 12.63
N ALA A 207 -4.00 -1.51 11.99
CA ALA A 207 -2.60 -1.15 12.19
C ALA A 207 -2.30 0.29 11.75
N CYS A 208 -2.84 0.72 10.61
CA CYS A 208 -2.75 2.11 10.16
C CYS A 208 -3.44 3.08 11.13
N LEU A 209 -4.63 2.73 11.65
CA LEU A 209 -5.32 3.55 12.64
C LEU A 209 -4.51 3.68 13.94
N GLY A 210 -3.86 2.60 14.39
CA GLY A 210 -2.95 2.64 15.54
C GLY A 210 -1.75 3.57 15.34
N PHE A 211 -1.15 3.55 14.14
CA PHE A 211 -0.11 4.49 13.74
C PHE A 211 -0.62 5.94 13.70
N LEU A 212 -1.82 6.17 13.15
CA LEU A 212 -2.42 7.50 13.02
C LEU A 212 -2.65 8.19 14.37
N VAL A 213 -2.78 7.46 15.46
CA VAL A 213 -2.80 8.03 16.83
C VAL A 213 -1.58 8.92 17.06
N PHE A 214 -0.42 8.63 16.44
CA PHE A 214 0.83 9.37 16.60
C PHE A 214 1.15 10.31 15.44
N ASN A 215 0.66 10.02 14.24
CA ASN A 215 0.96 10.78 13.03
C ASN A 215 -0.07 11.86 12.73
N MET A 216 -1.34 11.64 13.08
CA MET A 216 -2.41 12.59 12.78
C MET A 216 -2.38 13.79 13.73
N ARG A 217 -2.63 14.99 13.19
CA ARG A 217 -2.88 16.19 13.98
C ARG A 217 -4.32 16.15 14.54
N HIS A 218 -4.47 16.46 15.80
CA HIS A 218 -5.77 16.53 16.45
C HIS A 218 -5.76 17.55 17.59
N HIS A 219 -6.90 17.77 18.24
CA HIS A 219 -7.08 18.80 19.26
C HIS A 219 -6.01 18.77 20.37
N TRP A 220 -5.56 17.58 20.79
CA TRP A 220 -4.53 17.42 21.84
C TRP A 220 -3.11 17.36 21.29
N ARG A 221 -2.92 17.36 19.96
CA ARG A 221 -1.60 17.24 19.33
C ARG A 221 -1.54 18.02 18.02
N ALA A 222 -0.90 19.16 18.08
CA ALA A 222 -0.79 20.08 16.94
C ALA A 222 0.19 19.60 15.86
N LYS A 223 1.09 18.62 16.16
CA LYS A 223 2.13 18.12 15.26
C LYS A 223 2.24 16.60 15.36
N ALA A 224 2.58 15.94 14.27
CA ALA A 224 2.90 14.52 14.30
C ALA A 224 4.10 14.25 15.22
N SER A 225 4.04 13.17 15.95
CA SER A 225 5.10 12.72 16.87
C SER A 225 5.87 11.51 16.37
N LEU A 226 5.45 10.98 15.21
CA LEU A 226 6.03 9.84 14.53
C LEU A 226 5.64 9.89 13.05
N PHE A 227 6.59 9.66 12.16
CA PHE A 227 6.37 9.61 10.73
C PHE A 227 6.37 8.17 10.21
N LEU A 228 5.75 7.99 9.05
CA LEU A 228 5.68 6.73 8.34
C LEU A 228 7.06 6.29 7.84
N GLY A 229 7.81 7.25 7.29
CA GLY A 229 9.07 7.04 6.59
C GLY A 229 8.88 6.48 5.18
N ASP A 230 9.96 6.49 4.38
CA ASP A 230 9.96 5.87 3.05
C ASP A 230 9.66 4.36 3.15
N GLY A 231 10.14 3.72 4.24
CA GLY A 231 9.81 2.33 4.54
C GLY A 231 8.32 2.08 4.69
N GLY A 232 7.62 2.95 5.41
CA GLY A 232 6.20 2.76 5.68
C GLY A 232 5.31 3.12 4.50
N SER A 233 5.55 4.24 3.85
CA SER A 233 4.73 4.68 2.71
C SER A 233 4.85 3.72 1.51
N THR A 234 6.06 3.23 1.20
CA THR A 234 6.28 2.20 0.17
C THR A 234 5.65 0.85 0.54
N LEU A 235 5.71 0.45 1.81
CA LEU A 235 5.03 -0.73 2.34
C LEU A 235 3.52 -0.68 2.10
N LEU A 236 2.88 0.46 2.42
CA LEU A 236 1.44 0.62 2.23
C LEU A 236 1.06 0.55 0.76
N GLY A 237 1.85 1.19 -0.12
CA GLY A 237 1.65 1.10 -1.57
C GLY A 237 1.74 -0.33 -2.11
N ALA A 238 2.75 -1.10 -1.67
CA ALA A 238 2.92 -2.50 -2.05
C ALA A 238 1.78 -3.39 -1.53
N GLY A 239 1.36 -3.16 -0.28
CA GLY A 239 0.22 -3.85 0.30
C GLY A 239 -1.06 -3.61 -0.49
N LEU A 240 -1.42 -2.35 -0.75
CA LEU A 240 -2.59 -1.98 -1.55
C LEU A 240 -2.56 -2.63 -2.94
N ALA A 241 -1.41 -2.58 -3.63
CA ALA A 241 -1.26 -3.19 -4.95
C ALA A 241 -1.44 -4.71 -4.90
N GLY A 242 -0.85 -5.38 -3.92
CA GLY A 242 -0.96 -6.82 -3.73
C GLY A 242 -2.41 -7.26 -3.49
N PHE A 243 -3.13 -6.58 -2.58
CA PHE A 243 -4.55 -6.87 -2.31
C PHE A 243 -5.44 -6.66 -3.53
N ILE A 244 -5.24 -5.55 -4.27
CA ILE A 244 -5.99 -5.26 -5.49
C ILE A 244 -5.76 -6.36 -6.53
N LEU A 245 -4.52 -6.77 -6.77
CA LEU A 245 -4.22 -7.83 -7.76
C LEU A 245 -4.78 -9.18 -7.34
N ILE A 246 -4.74 -9.55 -6.07
CA ILE A 246 -5.34 -10.79 -5.57
C ILE A 246 -6.86 -10.78 -5.82
N LEU A 247 -7.55 -9.69 -5.47
CA LEU A 247 -9.01 -9.55 -5.68
C LEU A 247 -9.36 -9.55 -7.18
N ALA A 248 -8.50 -9.02 -8.03
CA ALA A 248 -8.72 -9.01 -9.48
C ALA A 248 -8.39 -10.33 -10.17
N SER A 249 -7.77 -11.29 -9.48
CA SER A 249 -7.31 -12.57 -10.07
C SER A 249 -8.10 -13.78 -9.61
N GLY A 250 -8.91 -13.66 -8.55
CA GLY A 250 -9.65 -14.77 -7.93
C GLY A 250 -10.83 -15.27 -8.75
N THR A 251 -11.46 -16.34 -8.26
CA THR A 251 -12.68 -16.93 -8.88
C THR A 251 -13.90 -16.01 -8.81
N THR A 252 -13.95 -15.17 -7.79
CA THR A 252 -14.96 -14.10 -7.60
C THR A 252 -14.38 -12.75 -7.99
N ALA A 253 -13.51 -12.71 -9.02
CA ALA A 253 -12.73 -11.55 -9.39
C ALA A 253 -13.60 -10.32 -9.67
N ILE A 254 -13.20 -9.21 -9.06
CA ILE A 254 -13.75 -7.89 -9.40
C ILE A 254 -12.84 -7.29 -10.47
N ALA A 255 -13.43 -6.61 -11.44
CA ALA A 255 -12.67 -6.03 -12.53
C ALA A 255 -11.59 -5.07 -12.00
N PHE A 256 -10.36 -5.27 -12.44
CA PHE A 256 -9.20 -4.48 -12.04
C PHE A 256 -9.40 -2.96 -12.20
N PRO A 257 -10.03 -2.46 -13.29
CA PRO A 257 -10.33 -1.03 -13.42
C PRO A 257 -11.24 -0.49 -12.31
N ILE A 258 -12.14 -1.31 -11.76
CA ILE A 258 -13.01 -0.90 -10.65
C ILE A 258 -12.19 -0.79 -9.36
N LEU A 259 -11.30 -1.74 -9.11
CA LEU A 259 -10.46 -1.74 -7.91
C LEU A 259 -9.44 -0.59 -7.88
N ILE A 260 -9.00 -0.09 -9.05
CA ILE A 260 -8.11 1.08 -9.12
C ILE A 260 -8.76 2.33 -8.51
N TRP A 261 -10.09 2.46 -8.54
CA TRP A 261 -10.77 3.61 -7.95
C TRP A 261 -10.51 3.75 -6.44
N ILE A 262 -10.20 2.66 -5.74
CA ILE A 262 -9.86 2.68 -4.31
C ILE A 262 -8.56 3.47 -4.05
N VAL A 263 -7.63 3.43 -5.01
CA VAL A 263 -6.31 4.08 -4.94
C VAL A 263 -6.16 5.21 -5.97
N ILE A 264 -7.27 5.72 -6.48
CA ILE A 264 -7.26 6.68 -7.60
C ILE A 264 -6.56 7.99 -7.25
N VAL A 265 -6.67 8.44 -5.98
CA VAL A 265 -6.10 9.72 -5.54
C VAL A 265 -4.56 9.72 -5.66
N PRO A 266 -3.80 8.82 -5.02
CA PRO A 266 -2.35 8.78 -5.20
C PRO A 266 -1.94 8.50 -6.65
N VAL A 267 -2.71 7.71 -7.39
CA VAL A 267 -2.44 7.43 -8.81
C VAL A 267 -2.56 8.70 -9.66
N ILE A 268 -3.66 9.45 -9.55
CA ILE A 268 -3.86 10.70 -10.31
C ILE A 268 -2.85 11.77 -9.90
N ASP A 269 -2.56 11.92 -8.60
CA ASP A 269 -1.56 12.88 -8.14
C ASP A 269 -0.20 12.60 -8.80
N THR A 270 0.25 11.35 -8.75
CA THR A 270 1.51 10.94 -9.37
C THR A 270 1.52 11.13 -10.89
N LEU A 271 0.47 10.69 -11.58
CA LEU A 271 0.35 10.86 -13.04
C LEU A 271 0.35 12.34 -13.43
N SER A 272 -0.38 13.19 -12.68
CA SER A 272 -0.41 14.63 -12.92
C SER A 272 0.96 15.28 -12.79
N LEU A 273 1.74 14.84 -11.79
CA LEU A 273 3.12 15.31 -11.61
C LEU A 273 4.03 14.87 -12.74
N ILE A 274 3.94 13.60 -13.18
CA ILE A 274 4.72 13.08 -14.29
C ILE A 274 4.42 13.90 -15.55
N VAL A 275 3.13 14.09 -15.88
CA VAL A 275 2.70 14.86 -17.06
C VAL A 275 3.21 16.31 -16.97
N ARG A 276 3.05 16.98 -15.84
CA ARG A 276 3.55 18.36 -15.65
C ARG A 276 5.06 18.47 -15.82
N ARG A 277 5.83 17.50 -15.30
CA ARG A 277 7.29 17.46 -15.43
C ARG A 277 7.71 17.25 -16.88
N MET A 278 7.10 16.29 -17.56
CA MET A 278 7.37 16.02 -18.98
C MET A 278 7.03 17.24 -19.86
N SER A 279 5.89 17.89 -19.62
CA SER A 279 5.49 19.12 -20.34
C SER A 279 6.48 20.26 -20.08
N ALA A 280 7.07 20.33 -18.89
CA ALA A 280 8.12 21.30 -18.54
C ALA A 280 9.54 20.87 -19.00
N ARG A 281 9.67 19.78 -19.77
CA ARG A 281 10.94 19.18 -20.22
C ARG A 281 11.89 18.87 -19.05
N ARG A 282 11.36 18.51 -17.89
CA ARG A 282 12.13 18.11 -16.69
C ARG A 282 12.06 16.60 -16.50
N SER A 283 13.08 16.04 -15.84
CA SER A 283 13.07 14.61 -15.50
C SER A 283 11.89 14.27 -14.58
N PRO A 284 11.15 13.17 -14.84
CA PRO A 284 10.09 12.68 -13.94
C PRO A 284 10.58 12.43 -12.49
N PHE A 285 11.86 12.16 -12.31
CA PHE A 285 12.50 11.85 -11.04
C PHE A 285 13.10 13.07 -10.31
N SER A 286 12.96 14.29 -10.85
CA SER A 286 13.47 15.48 -10.20
C SER A 286 12.62 15.85 -8.97
N PRO A 287 13.22 16.22 -7.81
CA PRO A 287 12.46 16.63 -6.63
C PRO A 287 11.78 17.99 -6.87
N VAL A 288 10.46 18.07 -6.66
CA VAL A 288 9.67 19.33 -6.78
C VAL A 288 8.56 19.35 -5.75
N ARG A 289 8.20 20.56 -5.24
CA ARG A 289 7.10 20.84 -4.30
C ARG A 289 5.79 21.20 -5.02
N GLN A 290 5.30 20.40 -5.96
CA GLN A 290 4.09 20.72 -6.74
C GLN A 290 3.04 19.60 -6.69
N HIS A 291 2.91 18.94 -5.53
CA HIS A 291 1.84 17.98 -5.29
C HIS A 291 0.49 18.69 -5.09
N LEU A 292 -0.62 17.99 -5.38
CA LEU A 292 -1.98 18.52 -5.22
C LEU A 292 -2.26 19.03 -3.81
N HIS A 293 -1.64 18.42 -2.80
CA HIS A 293 -1.78 18.84 -1.41
C HIS A 293 -0.97 20.09 -1.02
N HIS A 294 -0.21 20.67 -1.95
CA HIS A 294 0.51 21.94 -1.81
C HIS A 294 -0.17 23.10 -2.55
N LEU A 295 -1.24 22.81 -3.32
CA LEU A 295 -2.09 23.79 -3.99
C LEU A 295 -3.25 24.21 -3.10
#